data_b341a0ede56be8b79d59dc5f297c7d93
#
_entry.id   b341a0ede56be8b79d59dc5f297c7d93
#
_cell.length_a   1.000
_cell.length_b   1.000
_cell.length_c   1.000
_cell.angle_alpha   90.00
_cell.angle_beta   90.00
_cell.angle_gamma   90.00
#
_symmetry.space_group_name_H-M   'P 1'
#
loop_
_entity.id
_entity.type
_entity.pdbx_description
1 polymer ?
#
loop_
_entity_poly.entity_id
_entity_poly.type
_entity_poly.pdbx_seq_one_letter_code
_entity_poly.pdbx_strand_id
1 'polypeptide(L)'
;MLSVKKVLCIVRAATRLGITHFRLTGGEPLLHPQLDEMVSQIKMLPGVSSVSLTTNAVLLAQHTKRLKEAGIDSINVSLDTIDASEYECITQKPLLKDVEDGIEAAIECGIRVKINAVLTPQTDVVALTRYAAKKGTDIRFIEMMPVGEGHTNGVEPYEKVIGALSEVYGEPCCVNTENRKEIKLEHKNPDYGPAEYYIFPGFGIRVGLIQAIHGKFCDSCNRIRVTADGRLMPCLGSDVTMDLLPDSCDFTDDLTDDLEKDSVIAQALKAAIKAKPKCHNFSDEEVLQPESVMYNTNKNNESENAVTYKKTTEIKTTEIKAVDVNAARNMSRIGG
;
A
#
# COMPACT_ATOMS: atom_id res chain seq x y z
N MET A 1 -0.63 19.15 -3.32
CA MET A 1 0.42 18.20 -2.93
C MET A 1 1.21 18.78 -1.77
N LEU A 2 1.64 17.94 -0.83
CA LEU A 2 2.52 18.37 0.25
C LEU A 2 3.91 18.73 -0.29
N SER A 3 4.46 19.86 0.14
CA SER A 3 5.85 20.20 -0.17
C SER A 3 6.82 19.31 0.62
N VAL A 4 8.07 19.18 0.16
CA VAL A 4 9.13 18.44 0.87
C VAL A 4 9.23 18.91 2.32
N LYS A 5 9.22 20.22 2.57
CA LYS A 5 9.28 20.80 3.93
C LYS A 5 8.17 20.33 4.85
N LYS A 6 6.90 20.34 4.36
CA LYS A 6 5.75 19.86 5.14
C LYS A 6 5.90 18.36 5.47
N VAL A 7 6.33 17.56 4.51
CA VAL A 7 6.58 16.13 4.71
C VAL A 7 7.66 15.92 5.77
N LEU A 8 8.76 16.66 5.72
CA LEU A 8 9.85 16.52 6.71
C LEU A 8 9.42 16.90 8.13
N CYS A 9 8.61 17.97 8.29
CA CYS A 9 8.05 18.32 9.61
C CYS A 9 7.17 17.18 10.14
N ILE A 10 6.33 16.60 9.29
CA ILE A 10 5.46 15.46 9.68
C ILE A 10 6.31 14.25 10.07
N VAL A 11 7.30 13.89 9.26
CA VAL A 11 8.18 12.74 9.53
C VAL A 11 8.98 12.96 10.82
N ARG A 12 9.56 14.15 11.03
CA ARG A 12 10.29 14.48 12.25
C ARG A 12 9.41 14.40 13.50
N ALA A 13 8.20 14.95 13.45
CA ALA A 13 7.24 14.82 14.54
C ALA A 13 6.82 13.36 14.79
N ALA A 14 6.67 12.58 13.74
CA ALA A 14 6.32 11.16 13.81
C ALA A 14 7.44 10.31 14.41
N THR A 15 8.72 10.58 14.05
CA THR A 15 9.86 9.85 14.63
C THR A 15 10.01 10.08 16.13
N ARG A 16 9.67 11.27 16.64
CA ARG A 16 9.60 11.55 18.10
C ARG A 16 8.54 10.69 18.83
N LEU A 17 7.55 10.18 18.10
CA LEU A 17 6.54 9.25 18.62
C LEU A 17 6.90 7.77 18.39
N GLY A 18 8.11 7.48 17.91
CA GLY A 18 8.57 6.12 17.64
C GLY A 18 8.07 5.55 16.31
N ILE A 19 7.55 6.38 15.41
CA ILE A 19 7.17 5.96 14.06
C ILE A 19 8.43 5.99 13.19
N THR A 20 8.86 4.83 12.71
CA THR A 20 10.17 4.66 12.06
C THR A 20 10.09 4.27 10.58
N HIS A 21 8.91 3.85 10.10
CA HIS A 21 8.70 3.35 8.75
C HIS A 21 7.76 4.26 7.98
N PHE A 22 8.19 4.75 6.84
CA PHE A 22 7.43 5.70 6.03
C PHE A 22 7.19 5.14 4.64
N ARG A 23 5.98 5.37 4.11
CA ARG A 23 5.63 4.98 2.76
C ARG A 23 5.06 6.16 2.01
N LEU A 24 5.72 6.53 0.92
CA LEU A 24 5.21 7.52 -0.01
C LEU A 24 4.27 6.84 -1.00
N THR A 25 3.08 7.42 -1.14
CA THR A 25 2.05 6.98 -2.06
C THR A 25 1.25 8.22 -2.47
N GLY A 26 0.15 8.07 -3.19
CA GLY A 26 -0.64 9.22 -3.54
C GLY A 26 -1.60 8.86 -4.65
N GLY A 27 -1.89 9.76 -5.58
CA GLY A 27 -2.34 9.34 -6.88
C GLY A 27 -1.22 8.50 -7.51
N GLU A 28 -0.23 9.15 -8.13
CA GLU A 28 1.01 8.49 -8.53
C GLU A 28 2.20 9.30 -8.00
N PRO A 29 2.99 8.75 -7.07
CA PRO A 29 4.08 9.50 -6.43
C PRO A 29 5.23 9.84 -7.39
N LEU A 30 5.43 9.04 -8.45
CA LEU A 30 6.46 9.33 -9.47
C LEU A 30 6.19 10.60 -10.28
N LEU A 31 4.98 11.17 -10.18
CA LEU A 31 4.66 12.49 -10.75
C LEU A 31 5.10 13.66 -9.85
N HIS A 32 5.56 13.39 -8.61
CA HIS A 32 6.02 14.46 -7.74
C HIS A 32 7.39 14.95 -8.16
N PRO A 33 7.58 16.24 -8.52
CA PRO A 33 8.82 16.74 -9.13
C PRO A 33 10.06 16.63 -8.21
N GLN A 34 9.85 16.61 -6.90
CA GLN A 34 10.91 16.53 -5.88
C GLN A 34 10.88 15.22 -5.10
N LEU A 35 10.42 14.12 -5.72
CA LEU A 35 10.30 12.84 -5.03
C LEU A 35 11.66 12.33 -4.53
N ASP A 36 12.69 12.39 -5.36
CA ASP A 36 14.03 11.90 -5.04
C ASP A 36 14.62 12.69 -3.87
N GLU A 37 14.48 14.01 -3.90
CA GLU A 37 14.88 14.92 -2.81
C GLU A 37 14.13 14.58 -1.52
N MET A 38 12.81 14.39 -1.62
CA MET A 38 11.97 14.01 -0.47
C MET A 38 12.43 12.70 0.16
N VAL A 39 12.67 11.65 -0.64
CA VAL A 39 13.19 10.37 -0.16
C VAL A 39 14.53 10.56 0.55
N SER A 40 15.47 11.26 -0.10
CA SER A 40 16.80 11.49 0.44
C SER A 40 16.77 12.23 1.78
N GLN A 41 15.98 13.31 1.87
CA GLN A 41 15.87 14.09 3.10
C GLN A 41 15.15 13.33 4.22
N ILE A 42 14.13 12.53 3.92
CA ILE A 42 13.50 11.66 4.91
C ILE A 42 14.51 10.64 5.46
N LYS A 43 15.30 10.01 4.59
CA LYS A 43 16.32 9.02 5.00
C LYS A 43 17.38 9.59 5.92
N MET A 44 17.67 10.88 5.83
CA MET A 44 18.63 11.56 6.70
C MET A 44 18.09 11.90 8.09
N LEU A 45 16.76 11.85 8.29
CA LEU A 45 16.16 12.17 9.58
C LEU A 45 16.45 11.09 10.63
N PRO A 46 16.91 11.49 11.85
CA PRO A 46 17.09 10.53 12.94
C PRO A 46 15.80 9.80 13.28
N GLY A 47 15.90 8.48 13.50
CA GLY A 47 14.75 7.63 13.84
C GLY A 47 14.01 7.05 12.64
N VAL A 48 14.36 7.41 11.42
CA VAL A 48 13.81 6.77 10.21
C VAL A 48 14.55 5.47 9.93
N SER A 49 13.84 4.35 9.99
CA SER A 49 14.39 3.02 9.68
C SER A 49 14.20 2.66 8.21
N SER A 50 13.04 2.96 7.63
CA SER A 50 12.78 2.67 6.22
C SER A 50 11.89 3.70 5.53
N VAL A 51 12.16 3.89 4.23
CA VAL A 51 11.32 4.66 3.30
C VAL A 51 10.96 3.79 2.13
N SER A 52 9.68 3.63 1.87
CA SER A 52 9.15 2.83 0.77
C SER A 52 8.21 3.63 -0.12
N LEU A 53 8.00 3.13 -1.34
CA LEU A 53 7.12 3.73 -2.34
C LEU A 53 6.01 2.75 -2.72
N THR A 54 4.81 3.27 -3.05
CA THR A 54 3.78 2.50 -3.75
C THR A 54 3.44 3.24 -5.03
N THR A 55 3.53 2.57 -6.18
CA THR A 55 3.42 3.16 -7.52
C THR A 55 2.74 2.20 -8.49
N ASN A 56 2.16 2.74 -9.57
CA ASN A 56 1.74 1.96 -10.74
C ASN A 56 2.90 1.54 -11.65
N ALA A 57 4.12 2.01 -11.34
CA ALA A 57 5.39 1.70 -12.00
C ALA A 57 5.55 2.17 -13.46
N VAL A 58 4.57 2.82 -14.08
CA VAL A 58 4.66 3.29 -15.48
C VAL A 58 5.87 4.19 -15.72
N LEU A 59 6.22 5.03 -14.77
CA LEU A 59 7.38 5.94 -14.86
C LEU A 59 8.60 5.41 -14.11
N LEU A 60 8.54 4.21 -13.54
CA LEU A 60 9.54 3.73 -12.60
C LEU A 60 10.93 3.58 -13.24
N ALA A 61 11.02 3.07 -14.46
CA ALA A 61 12.30 2.90 -15.16
C ALA A 61 13.11 4.22 -15.22
N GLN A 62 12.44 5.34 -15.43
CA GLN A 62 13.06 6.66 -15.53
C GLN A 62 13.55 7.20 -14.18
N HIS A 63 12.93 6.75 -13.08
CA HIS A 63 13.21 7.24 -11.73
C HIS A 63 14.11 6.31 -10.91
N THR A 64 14.27 5.06 -11.33
CA THR A 64 14.90 4.00 -10.55
C THR A 64 16.29 4.37 -10.02
N LYS A 65 17.17 4.88 -10.89
CA LYS A 65 18.54 5.24 -10.50
C LYS A 65 18.55 6.33 -9.42
N ARG A 66 17.78 7.40 -9.61
CA ARG A 66 17.68 8.51 -8.65
C ARG A 66 17.07 8.07 -7.33
N LEU A 67 16.04 7.23 -7.35
CA LEU A 67 15.43 6.66 -6.15
C LEU A 67 16.42 5.77 -5.38
N LYS A 68 17.23 4.98 -6.09
CA LYS A 68 18.32 4.19 -5.47
C LYS A 68 19.35 5.07 -4.80
N GLU A 69 19.82 6.10 -5.50
CA GLU A 69 20.78 7.09 -4.97
C GLU A 69 20.20 7.86 -3.78
N ALA A 70 18.89 8.15 -3.80
CA ALA A 70 18.18 8.78 -2.69
C ALA A 70 18.00 7.86 -1.47
N GLY A 71 18.27 6.55 -1.60
CA GLY A 71 18.24 5.59 -0.50
C GLY A 71 16.87 4.96 -0.25
N ILE A 72 16.02 4.82 -1.28
CA ILE A 72 14.75 4.08 -1.15
C ILE A 72 15.00 2.62 -0.74
N ASP A 73 14.24 2.11 0.22
CA ASP A 73 14.45 0.75 0.74
C ASP A 73 13.64 -0.31 -0.03
N SER A 74 12.43 0.05 -0.47
CA SER A 74 11.59 -0.88 -1.23
C SER A 74 10.50 -0.16 -2.02
N ILE A 75 10.04 -0.82 -3.09
CA ILE A 75 8.96 -0.35 -3.94
C ILE A 75 7.85 -1.40 -3.98
N ASN A 76 6.60 -0.97 -3.76
CA ASN A 76 5.44 -1.79 -3.99
C ASN A 76 4.81 -1.36 -5.32
N VAL A 77 4.70 -2.28 -6.24
CA VAL A 77 4.09 -2.05 -7.55
C VAL A 77 2.66 -2.55 -7.53
N SER A 78 1.71 -1.71 -7.89
CA SER A 78 0.31 -2.11 -8.11
C SER A 78 0.18 -2.68 -9.51
N LEU A 79 -0.14 -3.99 -9.60
CA LEU A 79 -0.29 -4.69 -10.88
C LEU A 79 -1.30 -5.82 -10.71
N ASP A 80 -2.50 -5.62 -11.26
CA ASP A 80 -3.64 -6.51 -11.07
C ASP A 80 -3.74 -7.59 -12.15
N THR A 81 -3.07 -7.42 -13.28
CA THR A 81 -2.98 -8.39 -14.38
C THR A 81 -1.68 -8.26 -15.18
N ILE A 82 -1.27 -9.33 -15.85
CA ILE A 82 -0.18 -9.39 -16.83
C ILE A 82 -0.69 -9.63 -18.26
N ASP A 83 -1.98 -9.66 -18.46
CA ASP A 83 -2.59 -9.64 -19.79
C ASP A 83 -2.71 -8.19 -20.28
N ALA A 84 -2.18 -7.93 -21.48
CA ALA A 84 -2.12 -6.57 -22.02
C ALA A 84 -3.50 -5.98 -22.32
N SER A 85 -4.44 -6.81 -22.78
CA SER A 85 -5.79 -6.38 -23.13
C SER A 85 -6.60 -6.08 -21.85
N GLU A 86 -6.46 -6.94 -20.85
CA GLU A 86 -7.09 -6.73 -19.55
C GLU A 86 -6.49 -5.52 -18.84
N TYR A 87 -5.16 -5.36 -18.88
CA TYR A 87 -4.48 -4.18 -18.32
C TYR A 87 -4.99 -2.89 -18.95
N GLU A 88 -5.12 -2.83 -20.28
CA GLU A 88 -5.67 -1.68 -20.99
C GLU A 88 -7.13 -1.44 -20.62
N CYS A 89 -7.92 -2.50 -20.46
CA CYS A 89 -9.31 -2.39 -20.01
C CYS A 89 -9.42 -1.78 -18.61
N ILE A 90 -8.60 -2.23 -17.65
CA ILE A 90 -8.60 -1.75 -16.27
C ILE A 90 -8.06 -0.32 -16.16
N THR A 91 -6.93 -0.05 -16.79
CA THR A 91 -6.19 1.21 -16.61
C THR A 91 -6.54 2.29 -17.64
N GLN A 92 -7.27 1.93 -18.70
CA GLN A 92 -7.58 2.76 -19.86
C GLN A 92 -6.31 3.25 -20.58
N LYS A 93 -5.21 2.49 -20.47
CA LYS A 93 -3.90 2.81 -21.08
C LYS A 93 -3.14 1.52 -21.43
N PRO A 94 -2.58 1.39 -22.64
CA PRO A 94 -1.79 0.23 -23.07
C PRO A 94 -0.35 0.31 -22.55
N LEU A 95 -0.13 0.49 -21.24
CA LEU A 95 1.18 0.78 -20.64
C LEU A 95 1.75 -0.40 -19.82
N LEU A 96 1.26 -1.63 -20.02
CA LEU A 96 1.77 -2.80 -19.30
C LEU A 96 3.28 -2.99 -19.50
N LYS A 97 3.77 -2.78 -20.72
CA LYS A 97 5.20 -2.90 -21.02
C LYS A 97 6.06 -1.92 -20.22
N ASP A 98 5.60 -0.67 -20.06
CA ASP A 98 6.30 0.33 -19.23
C ASP A 98 6.37 -0.09 -17.77
N VAL A 99 5.30 -0.73 -17.24
CA VAL A 99 5.26 -1.29 -15.88
C VAL A 99 6.28 -2.42 -15.74
N GLU A 100 6.33 -3.35 -16.70
CA GLU A 100 7.28 -4.47 -16.68
C GLU A 100 8.73 -3.97 -16.75
N ASP A 101 9.02 -2.99 -17.60
CA ASP A 101 10.34 -2.36 -17.72
C ASP A 101 10.72 -1.62 -16.42
N GLY A 102 9.74 -0.97 -15.78
CA GLY A 102 9.92 -0.34 -14.48
C GLY A 102 10.27 -1.31 -13.36
N ILE A 103 9.58 -2.46 -13.31
CA ILE A 103 9.86 -3.54 -12.35
C ILE A 103 11.28 -4.08 -12.59
N GLU A 104 11.64 -4.37 -13.84
CA GLU A 104 12.93 -4.92 -14.21
C GLU A 104 14.06 -3.96 -13.85
N ALA A 105 13.95 -2.69 -14.23
CA ALA A 105 14.92 -1.66 -13.89
C ALA A 105 15.14 -1.53 -12.37
N ALA A 106 14.06 -1.59 -11.58
CA ALA A 106 14.16 -1.50 -10.13
C ALA A 106 14.90 -2.72 -9.52
N ILE A 107 14.62 -3.92 -10.02
CA ILE A 107 15.29 -5.16 -9.59
C ILE A 107 16.76 -5.13 -9.96
N GLU A 108 17.10 -4.75 -11.20
CA GLU A 108 18.49 -4.64 -11.68
C GLU A 108 19.30 -3.61 -10.88
N CYS A 109 18.70 -2.52 -10.46
CA CYS A 109 19.32 -1.54 -9.57
C CYS A 109 19.42 -2.04 -8.11
N GLY A 110 18.99 -3.25 -7.81
CA GLY A 110 19.01 -3.81 -6.45
C GLY A 110 18.06 -3.12 -5.49
N ILE A 111 16.94 -2.60 -5.98
CA ILE A 111 15.84 -2.14 -5.14
C ILE A 111 14.91 -3.33 -4.89
N ARG A 112 14.51 -3.53 -3.65
CA ARG A 112 13.55 -4.58 -3.31
C ARG A 112 12.16 -4.21 -3.83
N VAL A 113 11.64 -5.02 -4.75
CA VAL A 113 10.30 -4.86 -5.31
C VAL A 113 9.35 -5.88 -4.67
N LYS A 114 8.07 -5.49 -4.54
CA LYS A 114 6.94 -6.37 -4.21
C LYS A 114 5.78 -6.01 -5.12
N ILE A 115 5.11 -7.00 -5.68
CA ILE A 115 3.91 -6.80 -6.47
C ILE A 115 2.69 -6.87 -5.56
N ASN A 116 1.74 -5.97 -5.73
CA ASN A 116 0.43 -5.98 -5.09
C ASN A 116 -0.63 -6.12 -6.17
N ALA A 117 -1.52 -7.08 -6.02
CA ALA A 117 -2.68 -7.27 -6.87
C ALA A 117 -3.95 -7.27 -6.01
N VAL A 118 -4.97 -6.53 -6.42
CA VAL A 118 -6.29 -6.57 -5.79
C VAL A 118 -7.04 -7.77 -6.36
N LEU A 119 -7.62 -8.56 -5.47
CA LEU A 119 -8.40 -9.73 -5.85
C LEU A 119 -9.76 -9.31 -6.39
N THR A 120 -10.03 -9.71 -7.62
CA THR A 120 -11.32 -9.64 -8.30
C THR A 120 -11.70 -11.03 -8.82
N PRO A 121 -12.95 -11.26 -9.22
CA PRO A 121 -13.34 -12.54 -9.85
C PRO A 121 -12.52 -12.90 -11.11
N GLN A 122 -11.94 -11.90 -11.78
CA GLN A 122 -11.16 -12.04 -13.00
C GLN A 122 -9.66 -12.25 -12.74
N THR A 123 -9.18 -12.00 -11.52
CA THR A 123 -7.74 -12.06 -11.21
C THR A 123 -7.15 -13.44 -11.46
N ASP A 124 -6.20 -13.55 -12.40
CA ASP A 124 -5.41 -14.75 -12.63
C ASP A 124 -4.26 -14.85 -11.63
N VAL A 125 -4.55 -15.43 -10.46
CA VAL A 125 -3.58 -15.56 -9.36
C VAL A 125 -2.38 -16.44 -9.75
N VAL A 126 -2.57 -17.44 -10.63
CA VAL A 126 -1.51 -18.35 -11.05
C VAL A 126 -0.55 -17.65 -12.01
N ALA A 127 -1.09 -16.93 -13.00
CA ALA A 127 -0.26 -16.17 -13.95
C ALA A 127 0.55 -15.06 -13.24
N LEU A 128 -0.09 -14.29 -12.36
CA LEU A 128 0.58 -13.24 -11.58
C LEU A 128 1.67 -13.82 -10.66
N THR A 129 1.39 -14.93 -9.98
CA THR A 129 2.39 -15.58 -9.10
C THR A 129 3.57 -16.11 -9.92
N ARG A 130 3.32 -16.72 -11.08
CA ARG A 130 4.37 -17.17 -12.00
C ARG A 130 5.21 -16.03 -12.52
N TYR A 131 4.58 -14.90 -12.85
CA TYR A 131 5.29 -13.69 -13.27
C TYR A 131 6.21 -13.17 -12.15
N ALA A 132 5.69 -13.03 -10.93
CA ALA A 132 6.47 -12.59 -9.77
C ALA A 132 7.65 -13.53 -9.49
N ALA A 133 7.44 -14.85 -9.56
CA ALA A 133 8.49 -15.85 -9.39
C ALA A 133 9.58 -15.73 -10.46
N LYS A 134 9.21 -15.53 -11.72
CA LYS A 134 10.16 -15.29 -12.82
C LYS A 134 11.02 -14.04 -12.59
N LYS A 135 10.45 -13.01 -11.98
CA LYS A 135 11.14 -11.76 -11.62
C LYS A 135 11.89 -11.85 -10.28
N GLY A 136 11.75 -12.95 -9.52
CA GLY A 136 12.38 -13.11 -8.20
C GLY A 136 11.83 -12.15 -7.14
N THR A 137 10.56 -11.75 -7.24
CA THR A 137 9.92 -10.80 -6.34
C THR A 137 8.70 -11.40 -5.62
N ASP A 138 8.45 -10.97 -4.38
CA ASP A 138 7.26 -11.39 -3.64
C ASP A 138 6.00 -10.77 -4.27
N ILE A 139 4.90 -11.51 -4.22
CA ILE A 139 3.58 -11.00 -4.60
C ILE A 139 2.64 -10.98 -3.40
N ARG A 140 1.72 -10.01 -3.35
CA ARG A 140 0.67 -9.91 -2.35
C ARG A 140 -0.67 -9.72 -3.03
N PHE A 141 -1.58 -10.60 -2.73
CA PHE A 141 -2.98 -10.49 -3.10
C PHE A 141 -3.74 -9.77 -1.99
N ILE A 142 -4.47 -8.74 -2.35
CA ILE A 142 -5.17 -7.86 -1.43
C ILE A 142 -6.66 -8.05 -1.64
N GLU A 143 -7.34 -8.45 -0.59
CA GLU A 143 -8.79 -8.51 -0.59
C GLU A 143 -9.37 -7.12 -0.87
N MET A 144 -10.33 -7.07 -1.80
CA MET A 144 -10.98 -5.83 -2.17
C MET A 144 -11.74 -5.27 -0.98
N MET A 145 -11.51 -3.99 -0.70
CA MET A 145 -12.20 -3.28 0.36
C MET A 145 -13.29 -2.39 -0.25
N PRO A 146 -14.44 -2.22 0.40
CA PRO A 146 -15.50 -1.33 -0.06
C PRO A 146 -15.12 0.13 0.17
N VAL A 147 -14.11 0.61 -0.55
CA VAL A 147 -13.64 2.01 -0.57
C VAL A 147 -13.51 2.47 -2.00
N GLY A 148 -14.03 3.64 -2.33
CA GLY A 148 -14.05 4.15 -3.70
C GLY A 148 -14.87 3.22 -4.61
N GLU A 149 -14.28 2.74 -5.68
CA GLU A 149 -14.91 1.83 -6.66
C GLU A 149 -15.06 0.38 -6.14
N GLY A 150 -14.50 0.06 -4.97
CA GLY A 150 -14.55 -1.30 -4.42
C GLY A 150 -15.94 -1.80 -4.04
N HIS A 151 -16.95 -0.92 -4.00
CA HIS A 151 -18.34 -1.29 -3.67
C HIS A 151 -19.04 -2.12 -4.74
N THR A 152 -18.57 -2.12 -5.98
CA THR A 152 -19.27 -2.74 -7.11
C THR A 152 -18.82 -4.15 -7.47
N ASN A 153 -17.67 -4.59 -6.95
CA ASN A 153 -17.09 -5.88 -7.29
C ASN A 153 -17.14 -6.81 -6.08
N GLY A 154 -17.63 -8.01 -6.27
CA GLY A 154 -17.66 -9.03 -5.21
C GLY A 154 -16.29 -9.24 -4.57
N VAL A 155 -16.28 -9.51 -3.27
CA VAL A 155 -15.05 -9.84 -2.54
C VAL A 155 -14.70 -11.30 -2.84
N GLU A 156 -13.51 -11.53 -3.38
CA GLU A 156 -13.02 -12.88 -3.62
C GLU A 156 -12.36 -13.42 -2.34
N PRO A 157 -12.78 -14.61 -1.87
CA PRO A 157 -12.20 -15.22 -0.68
C PRO A 157 -10.73 -15.60 -0.93
N TYR A 158 -9.90 -15.45 0.09
CA TYR A 158 -8.48 -15.81 0.01
C TYR A 158 -8.26 -17.32 -0.21
N GLU A 159 -9.20 -18.17 0.21
CA GLU A 159 -9.21 -19.60 -0.03
C GLU A 159 -9.09 -19.93 -1.51
N LYS A 160 -9.68 -19.10 -2.38
CA LYS A 160 -9.57 -19.24 -3.82
C LYS A 160 -8.13 -19.10 -4.30
N VAL A 161 -7.37 -18.16 -3.71
CA VAL A 161 -5.93 -17.97 -4.03
C VAL A 161 -5.15 -19.21 -3.63
N ILE A 162 -5.33 -19.68 -2.38
CA ILE A 162 -4.62 -20.85 -1.87
C ILE A 162 -5.01 -22.09 -2.68
N GLY A 163 -6.30 -22.29 -2.93
CA GLY A 163 -6.79 -23.43 -3.72
C GLY A 163 -6.19 -23.46 -5.13
N ALA A 164 -6.30 -22.36 -5.87
CA ALA A 164 -5.77 -22.27 -7.25
C ALA A 164 -4.26 -22.50 -7.32
N LEU A 165 -3.51 -22.00 -6.34
CA LEU A 165 -2.06 -22.21 -6.30
C LEU A 165 -1.70 -23.61 -5.83
N SER A 166 -2.46 -24.21 -4.89
CA SER A 166 -2.22 -25.58 -4.41
C SER A 166 -2.48 -26.61 -5.50
N GLU A 167 -3.49 -26.42 -6.34
CA GLU A 167 -3.77 -27.29 -7.50
C GLU A 167 -2.58 -27.36 -8.47
N VAL A 168 -1.87 -26.26 -8.64
CA VAL A 168 -0.76 -26.16 -9.61
C VAL A 168 0.59 -26.51 -8.98
N TYR A 169 0.82 -26.14 -7.73
CA TYR A 169 2.14 -26.16 -7.08
C TYR A 169 2.22 -27.01 -5.82
N GLY A 170 1.10 -27.60 -5.40
CA GLY A 170 1.01 -28.38 -4.18
C GLY A 170 0.81 -27.50 -2.91
N GLU A 171 0.60 -28.16 -1.79
CA GLU A 171 0.25 -27.51 -0.53
C GLU A 171 1.31 -26.52 -0.04
N PRO A 172 0.93 -25.31 0.37
CA PRO A 172 1.87 -24.31 0.84
C PRO A 172 2.31 -24.53 2.28
N CYS A 173 3.46 -23.97 2.61
CA CYS A 173 3.88 -23.76 3.98
C CYS A 173 3.57 -22.32 4.42
N CYS A 174 2.82 -22.15 5.52
CA CYS A 174 2.62 -20.84 6.14
C CYS A 174 3.90 -20.40 6.85
N VAL A 175 4.34 -19.16 6.60
CA VAL A 175 5.60 -18.61 7.15
C VAL A 175 5.40 -17.99 8.54
N ASN A 176 4.16 -17.65 8.91
CA ASN A 176 3.87 -16.85 10.10
C ASN A 176 3.51 -17.69 11.37
N THR A 177 3.53 -19.02 11.32
CA THR A 177 3.14 -19.84 12.47
C THR A 177 4.32 -20.10 13.41
N GLU A 178 4.13 -19.81 14.69
CA GLU A 178 5.11 -19.97 15.78
C GLU A 178 5.61 -21.42 15.99
N ASN A 179 5.07 -22.40 15.28
CA ASN A 179 5.26 -23.83 15.51
C ASN A 179 6.11 -24.57 14.46
N ARG A 180 6.87 -23.91 13.59
CA ARG A 180 7.73 -24.62 12.63
C ARG A 180 9.20 -24.40 12.88
N LYS A 181 9.81 -25.44 13.45
CA LYS A 181 11.24 -25.54 13.84
C LYS A 181 12.25 -25.55 12.68
N GLU A 182 11.85 -25.42 11.39
CA GLU A 182 12.75 -25.73 10.28
C GLU A 182 12.98 -24.64 9.21
N ILE A 183 12.32 -23.50 9.28
CA ILE A 183 12.72 -22.39 8.42
C ILE A 183 13.06 -21.21 9.33
N LYS A 184 14.35 -21.05 9.63
CA LYS A 184 14.90 -19.81 10.21
C LYS A 184 14.77 -18.66 9.20
N LEU A 185 13.55 -18.21 8.96
CA LEU A 185 13.33 -16.90 8.42
C LEU A 185 13.18 -15.98 9.61
N GLU A 186 14.26 -15.28 9.95
CA GLU A 186 14.29 -14.15 10.89
C GLU A 186 13.16 -13.22 10.53
N HIS A 187 12.05 -13.18 11.34
CA HIS A 187 11.17 -12.21 10.81
C HIS A 187 9.87 -11.91 11.44
N LYS A 188 9.96 -11.09 12.40
CA LYS A 188 9.05 -9.95 12.54
C LYS A 188 9.70 -8.77 11.84
N ASN A 189 9.74 -8.81 10.51
CA ASN A 189 10.21 -7.64 9.77
C ASN A 189 9.01 -6.69 9.62
N PRO A 190 9.03 -5.49 10.22
CA PRO A 190 7.95 -4.51 10.12
C PRO A 190 7.64 -4.09 8.67
N ASP A 191 8.54 -4.34 7.72
CA ASP A 191 8.35 -4.09 6.30
C ASP A 191 7.25 -4.94 5.63
N TYR A 192 6.81 -6.05 6.25
CA TYR A 192 5.82 -6.93 5.63
C TYR A 192 4.36 -6.53 5.86
N GLY A 193 4.10 -5.68 6.85
CA GLY A 193 2.74 -5.20 7.15
C GLY A 193 1.79 -6.34 7.55
N PRO A 194 0.48 -6.26 7.22
CA PRO A 194 -0.52 -7.22 7.69
C PRO A 194 -0.66 -8.46 6.80
N ALA A 195 0.23 -8.67 5.83
CA ALA A 195 0.16 -9.81 4.95
C ALA A 195 0.54 -11.09 5.70
N GLU A 196 -0.27 -12.12 5.57
CA GLU A 196 0.09 -13.49 5.90
C GLU A 196 0.81 -14.11 4.71
N TYR A 197 1.98 -14.71 4.94
CA TYR A 197 2.81 -15.20 3.84
C TYR A 197 2.85 -16.72 3.77
N TYR A 198 2.82 -17.21 2.52
CA TYR A 198 2.87 -18.61 2.15
C TYR A 198 4.03 -18.85 1.19
N ILE A 199 4.66 -20.01 1.30
CA ILE A 199 5.66 -20.51 0.33
C ILE A 199 5.10 -21.79 -0.28
N PHE A 200 4.98 -21.79 -1.59
CA PHE A 200 4.58 -22.96 -2.35
C PHE A 200 5.81 -23.75 -2.83
N PRO A 201 5.72 -25.09 -2.92
CA PRO A 201 6.80 -25.90 -3.45
C PRO A 201 7.22 -25.43 -4.86
N GLY A 202 8.53 -25.36 -5.09
CA GLY A 202 9.09 -24.94 -6.39
C GLY A 202 9.16 -23.43 -6.64
N PHE A 203 8.62 -22.59 -5.73
CA PHE A 203 8.79 -21.15 -5.80
C PHE A 203 9.85 -20.65 -4.81
N GLY A 204 10.76 -19.80 -5.32
CA GLY A 204 11.73 -19.08 -4.48
C GLY A 204 11.21 -17.76 -3.91
N ILE A 205 9.89 -17.49 -4.01
CA ILE A 205 9.23 -16.27 -3.58
C ILE A 205 8.17 -16.55 -2.53
N ARG A 206 7.70 -15.49 -1.87
CA ARG A 206 6.56 -15.54 -0.94
C ARG A 206 5.31 -14.98 -1.59
N VAL A 207 4.20 -15.66 -1.35
CA VAL A 207 2.85 -15.20 -1.68
C VAL A 207 2.21 -14.67 -0.41
N GLY A 208 1.90 -13.38 -0.38
CA GLY A 208 1.25 -12.73 0.76
C GLY A 208 -0.25 -12.56 0.54
N LEU A 209 -1.04 -12.75 1.58
CA LEU A 209 -2.47 -12.47 1.58
C LEU A 209 -2.78 -11.34 2.56
N ILE A 210 -3.48 -10.31 2.09
CA ILE A 210 -3.95 -9.20 2.92
C ILE A 210 -5.46 -9.28 2.99
N GLN A 211 -5.96 -9.88 4.05
CA GLN A 211 -7.37 -10.13 4.29
C GLN A 211 -7.96 -8.97 5.10
N ALA A 212 -8.40 -7.94 4.39
CA ALA A 212 -8.89 -6.72 5.03
C ALA A 212 -10.30 -6.90 5.62
N ILE A 213 -11.14 -7.72 5.01
CA ILE A 213 -12.55 -7.93 5.38
C ILE A 213 -12.70 -9.20 6.22
N HIS A 214 -12.32 -10.36 5.67
CA HIS A 214 -12.53 -11.65 6.33
C HIS A 214 -11.49 -11.92 7.44
N GLY A 215 -10.22 -11.55 7.25
CA GLY A 215 -9.16 -11.77 8.23
C GLY A 215 -9.00 -10.70 9.30
N LYS A 216 -9.71 -9.57 9.18
CA LYS A 216 -9.81 -8.44 10.15
C LYS A 216 -8.55 -8.19 10.99
N PHE A 217 -7.43 -7.88 10.33
CA PHE A 217 -6.14 -7.59 11.02
C PHE A 217 -6.11 -6.26 11.80
N CYS A 218 -7.27 -5.69 12.12
CA CYS A 218 -7.41 -4.38 12.76
C CYS A 218 -6.67 -4.27 14.10
N ASP A 219 -6.70 -5.34 14.90
CA ASP A 219 -6.04 -5.36 16.22
C ASP A 219 -4.51 -5.22 16.12
N SER A 220 -3.92 -5.70 15.04
CA SER A 220 -2.49 -5.60 14.76
C SER A 220 -2.14 -4.42 13.82
N CYS A 221 -3.14 -3.66 13.36
CA CYS A 221 -2.93 -2.58 12.40
C CYS A 221 -2.21 -1.39 13.05
N ASN A 222 -0.98 -1.17 12.62
CA ASN A 222 -0.08 -0.11 13.08
C ASN A 222 0.03 1.07 12.11
N ARG A 223 -0.95 1.28 11.22
CA ARG A 223 -0.88 2.28 10.15
C ARG A 223 -1.76 3.49 10.44
N ILE A 224 -1.25 4.67 10.10
CA ILE A 224 -1.99 5.91 9.93
C ILE A 224 -1.62 6.50 8.58
N ARG A 225 -2.44 7.43 8.07
CA ARG A 225 -2.23 8.07 6.78
C ARG A 225 -2.28 9.58 6.92
N VAL A 226 -1.50 10.25 6.08
CA VAL A 226 -1.61 11.68 5.85
C VAL A 226 -1.96 11.89 4.38
N THR A 227 -3.01 12.65 4.12
CA THR A 227 -3.49 12.94 2.77
C THR A 227 -2.66 14.04 2.12
N ALA A 228 -2.80 14.21 0.78
CA ALA A 228 -2.04 15.21 0.01
C ALA A 228 -2.34 16.66 0.40
N ASP A 229 -3.48 16.92 1.02
CA ASP A 229 -3.90 18.20 1.57
C ASP A 229 -3.49 18.39 3.05
N GLY A 230 -2.80 17.40 3.64
CA GLY A 230 -2.25 17.49 5.00
C GLY A 230 -3.22 17.07 6.10
N ARG A 231 -4.28 16.34 5.77
CA ARG A 231 -5.20 15.79 6.76
C ARG A 231 -4.73 14.42 7.23
N LEU A 232 -4.98 14.12 8.46
CA LEU A 232 -4.64 12.85 9.09
C LEU A 232 -5.84 11.90 9.08
N MET A 233 -5.64 10.70 8.56
CA MET A 233 -6.62 9.63 8.50
C MET A 233 -6.16 8.45 9.37
N PRO A 234 -6.78 8.22 10.53
CA PRO A 234 -6.38 7.13 11.43
C PRO A 234 -6.61 5.72 10.88
N CYS A 235 -7.66 5.56 10.06
CA CYS A 235 -8.05 4.29 9.46
C CYS A 235 -8.53 4.49 8.02
N LEU A 236 -8.21 3.57 7.11
CA LEU A 236 -8.70 3.61 5.73
C LEU A 236 -10.22 3.38 5.64
N GLY A 237 -10.76 2.54 6.52
CA GLY A 237 -12.19 2.26 6.62
C GLY A 237 -12.95 3.23 7.53
N SER A 238 -12.52 4.49 7.60
CA SER A 238 -13.19 5.50 8.40
C SER A 238 -13.16 6.83 7.68
N ASP A 239 -14.28 7.51 7.62
CA ASP A 239 -14.41 8.86 7.06
C ASP A 239 -13.85 9.95 7.98
N VAL A 240 -13.39 9.55 9.18
CA VAL A 240 -12.83 10.50 10.14
C VAL A 240 -11.46 10.97 9.67
N THR A 241 -11.36 12.26 9.42
CA THR A 241 -10.11 12.94 9.15
C THR A 241 -9.89 14.07 10.14
N MET A 242 -8.64 14.37 10.45
CA MET A 242 -8.23 15.42 11.38
C MET A 242 -7.22 16.32 10.67
N ASP A 243 -7.28 17.63 10.95
CA ASP A 243 -6.28 18.55 10.41
C ASP A 243 -4.96 18.33 11.15
N LEU A 244 -3.93 18.01 10.38
CA LEU A 244 -2.58 17.77 10.90
C LEU A 244 -1.74 19.04 10.90
N LEU A 245 -1.99 19.90 9.91
CA LEU A 245 -1.26 21.14 9.69
C LEU A 245 -2.23 22.31 9.91
N PRO A 246 -2.19 22.99 11.06
CA PRO A 246 -3.02 24.17 11.30
C PRO A 246 -2.74 25.25 10.25
N ASP A 247 -3.76 26.00 9.85
CA ASP A 247 -3.63 27.11 8.88
C ASP A 247 -2.63 28.18 9.33
N SER A 248 -2.42 28.28 10.64
CA SER A 248 -1.46 29.20 11.25
C SER A 248 0.00 28.76 11.15
N CYS A 249 0.28 27.53 10.73
CA CYS A 249 1.65 27.07 10.53
C CYS A 249 2.18 27.61 9.20
N ASP A 250 2.82 28.77 9.26
CA ASP A 250 3.60 29.29 8.14
C ASP A 250 4.87 28.46 7.98
N PHE A 251 4.92 27.67 6.90
CA PHE A 251 6.09 26.86 6.54
C PHE A 251 7.08 27.71 5.73
N THR A 252 7.50 28.84 6.31
CA THR A 252 8.52 29.71 5.74
C THR A 252 9.85 28.97 5.58
N ASP A 253 10.75 29.55 4.81
CA ASP A 253 11.93 28.89 4.22
C ASP A 253 12.99 28.36 5.20
N ASP A 254 12.87 28.63 6.47
CA ASP A 254 13.83 28.19 7.45
C ASP A 254 13.56 26.77 7.94
N LEU A 255 14.46 25.85 7.60
CA LEU A 255 14.48 24.46 8.09
C LEU A 255 14.97 24.35 9.54
N THR A 256 15.07 25.48 10.24
CA THR A 256 15.44 25.47 11.67
C THR A 256 14.47 24.56 12.41
N ASP A 257 15.01 23.79 13.35
CA ASP A 257 14.28 22.92 14.29
C ASP A 257 13.18 23.72 15.00
N ASP A 258 12.02 23.86 14.35
CA ASP A 258 10.87 24.49 14.93
C ASP A 258 10.20 23.48 15.87
N LEU A 259 10.77 23.40 17.07
CA LEU A 259 10.32 22.50 18.13
C LEU A 259 8.83 22.68 18.47
N GLU A 260 8.33 23.89 18.28
CA GLU A 260 6.93 24.21 18.55
C GLU A 260 5.99 23.61 17.50
N LYS A 261 6.31 23.75 16.20
CA LYS A 261 5.54 23.14 15.10
C LYS A 261 5.58 21.62 15.19
N ASP A 262 6.75 21.04 15.42
CA ASP A 262 6.88 19.60 15.62
C ASP A 262 6.05 19.11 16.81
N SER A 263 5.94 19.91 17.87
CA SER A 263 5.12 19.58 19.05
C SER A 263 3.62 19.56 18.70
N VAL A 264 3.13 20.54 17.95
CA VAL A 264 1.72 20.60 17.51
C VAL A 264 1.38 19.41 16.61
N ILE A 265 2.22 19.11 15.61
CA ILE A 265 2.04 17.97 14.72
C ILE A 265 2.09 16.66 15.53
N ALA A 266 3.02 16.51 16.46
CA ALA A 266 3.13 15.33 17.30
C ALA A 266 1.88 15.13 18.19
N GLN A 267 1.29 16.21 18.70
CA GLN A 267 0.04 16.15 19.46
C GLN A 267 -1.14 15.69 18.59
N ALA A 268 -1.26 16.23 17.37
CA ALA A 268 -2.28 15.81 16.40
C ALA A 268 -2.13 14.33 16.02
N LEU A 269 -0.90 13.88 15.71
CA LEU A 269 -0.60 12.47 15.45
C LEU A 269 -0.98 11.58 16.65
N LYS A 270 -0.63 12.00 17.85
CA LYS A 270 -0.96 11.28 19.10
C LYS A 270 -2.47 11.19 19.33
N ALA A 271 -3.20 12.25 19.05
CA ALA A 271 -4.66 12.28 19.14
C ALA A 271 -5.29 11.31 18.14
N ALA A 272 -4.83 11.30 16.89
CA ALA A 272 -5.32 10.39 15.86
C ALA A 272 -5.00 8.92 16.17
N ILE A 273 -3.83 8.61 16.70
CA ILE A 273 -3.46 7.26 17.15
C ILE A 273 -4.43 6.78 18.24
N LYS A 274 -4.79 7.67 19.19
CA LYS A 274 -5.76 7.36 20.24
C LYS A 274 -7.19 7.21 19.70
N ALA A 275 -7.55 7.99 18.69
CA ALA A 275 -8.87 7.97 18.05
C ALA A 275 -9.03 6.83 17.03
N LYS A 276 -7.95 6.08 16.77
CA LYS A 276 -8.00 4.95 15.82
C LYS A 276 -9.04 3.93 16.27
N PRO A 277 -10.02 3.58 15.42
CA PRO A 277 -11.04 2.59 15.77
C PRO A 277 -10.39 1.22 16.02
N LYS A 278 -11.05 0.41 16.86
CA LYS A 278 -10.60 -0.98 17.12
C LYS A 278 -10.72 -1.85 15.88
N CYS A 279 -11.76 -1.61 15.07
CA CYS A 279 -11.98 -2.25 13.78
C CYS A 279 -12.54 -1.24 12.78
N HIS A 280 -12.45 -1.56 11.48
CA HIS A 280 -13.16 -0.81 10.43
C HIS A 280 -14.66 -1.09 10.50
N ASN A 281 -15.46 -0.20 9.88
CA ASN A 281 -16.92 -0.28 9.84
C ASN A 281 -17.46 -0.96 8.58
N PHE A 282 -16.61 -1.63 7.80
CA PHE A 282 -17.08 -2.39 6.63
C PHE A 282 -18.02 -3.49 7.13
N SER A 283 -19.30 -3.44 6.77
CA SER A 283 -20.26 -4.51 7.07
C SER A 283 -20.16 -5.60 6.01
N ASP A 284 -20.36 -6.84 6.42
CA ASP A 284 -20.44 -7.97 5.49
C ASP A 284 -21.64 -7.79 4.51
N GLU A 285 -22.65 -7.00 4.89
CA GLU A 285 -23.81 -6.64 4.06
C GLU A 285 -23.44 -5.65 2.93
N GLU A 286 -22.54 -4.69 3.17
CA GLU A 286 -22.03 -3.79 2.12
C GLU A 286 -21.18 -4.52 1.09
N VAL A 287 -20.52 -5.61 1.51
CA VAL A 287 -19.70 -6.46 0.65
C VAL A 287 -20.56 -7.42 -0.18
N LEU A 288 -21.73 -7.82 0.33
CA LEU A 288 -22.60 -8.84 -0.28
C LEU A 288 -23.75 -8.27 -1.10
N GLN A 289 -23.99 -6.96 -1.13
CA GLN A 289 -25.00 -6.39 -2.04
C GLN A 289 -24.37 -6.17 -3.42
N PRO A 290 -24.63 -7.06 -4.40
CA PRO A 290 -24.47 -6.67 -5.78
C PRO A 290 -25.60 -5.67 -6.06
N GLU A 291 -25.32 -4.37 -6.03
CA GLU A 291 -26.19 -3.47 -6.75
C GLU A 291 -26.24 -4.03 -8.19
N SER A 292 -27.45 -4.36 -8.61
CA SER A 292 -27.75 -4.88 -9.92
C SER A 292 -27.14 -3.96 -10.97
N VAL A 293 -25.93 -4.28 -11.41
CA VAL A 293 -25.41 -3.79 -12.68
C VAL A 293 -26.38 -4.34 -13.72
N MET A 294 -27.32 -3.52 -14.14
CA MET A 294 -28.14 -3.83 -15.31
C MET A 294 -27.16 -3.98 -16.47
N TYR A 295 -26.82 -5.23 -16.76
CA TYR A 295 -26.29 -5.59 -18.07
C TYR A 295 -27.37 -5.24 -19.06
N ASN A 296 -27.25 -4.10 -19.71
CA ASN A 296 -28.04 -3.79 -20.86
C ASN A 296 -27.55 -4.71 -21.99
N THR A 297 -28.04 -5.95 -21.98
CA THR A 297 -27.89 -6.86 -23.11
C THR A 297 -28.84 -6.41 -24.20
N ASN A 298 -28.50 -5.33 -24.89
CA ASN A 298 -29.02 -5.13 -26.22
C ASN A 298 -28.40 -6.20 -27.13
N LYS A 299 -29.12 -7.30 -27.26
CA LYS A 299 -28.90 -8.26 -28.32
C LYS A 299 -29.16 -7.61 -29.67
N ASN A 300 -28.15 -6.96 -30.24
CA ASN A 300 -27.98 -6.71 -31.67
C ASN A 300 -26.69 -5.89 -31.82
N ASN A 301 -25.55 -6.55 -31.75
CA ASN A 301 -24.35 -6.33 -32.56
C ASN A 301 -23.19 -7.07 -31.92
N GLU A 302 -22.65 -7.97 -32.68
CA GLU A 302 -21.39 -8.64 -32.40
C GLU A 302 -20.27 -7.58 -32.39
N SER A 303 -19.49 -7.52 -31.31
CA SER A 303 -18.39 -6.62 -30.97
C SER A 303 -18.78 -5.52 -29.99
N GLU A 304 -18.51 -5.77 -28.71
CA GLU A 304 -18.15 -4.81 -27.68
C GLU A 304 -18.55 -5.29 -26.28
N ASN A 305 -17.75 -6.19 -25.70
CA ASN A 305 -17.71 -6.39 -24.26
C ASN A 305 -16.76 -5.33 -23.64
N ALA A 306 -17.13 -4.07 -23.73
CA ALA A 306 -16.43 -3.01 -23.03
C ALA A 306 -17.12 -2.78 -21.68
N VAL A 307 -16.50 -3.23 -20.60
CA VAL A 307 -16.85 -2.80 -19.25
C VAL A 307 -16.43 -1.34 -19.10
N THR A 308 -17.40 -0.43 -19.16
CA THR A 308 -17.15 0.99 -19.01
C THR A 308 -16.96 1.34 -17.54
N TYR A 309 -15.72 1.47 -17.08
CA TYR A 309 -15.43 2.07 -15.78
C TYR A 309 -15.70 3.58 -15.87
N LYS A 310 -16.72 4.05 -15.15
CA LYS A 310 -16.96 5.48 -15.00
C LYS A 310 -15.83 6.12 -14.20
N LYS A 311 -15.27 7.18 -14.77
CA LYS A 311 -14.23 8.01 -14.20
C LYS A 311 -14.68 8.60 -12.86
N THR A 312 -14.15 8.06 -11.75
CA THR A 312 -14.34 8.68 -10.44
C THR A 312 -13.39 9.83 -10.28
N THR A 313 -13.86 10.85 -9.63
CA THR A 313 -13.14 12.07 -9.28
C THR A 313 -11.82 11.72 -8.63
N GLU A 314 -10.72 12.23 -9.20
CA GLU A 314 -9.36 12.07 -8.69
C GLU A 314 -9.29 12.44 -7.21
N ILE A 315 -9.24 11.45 -6.34
CA ILE A 315 -8.77 11.68 -4.96
C ILE A 315 -7.24 11.81 -5.07
N LYS A 316 -6.78 13.04 -5.19
CA LYS A 316 -5.35 13.39 -5.15
C LYS A 316 -4.85 13.20 -3.74
N THR A 317 -4.47 11.99 -3.39
CA THR A 317 -3.90 11.70 -2.07
C THR A 317 -2.44 11.33 -2.20
N THR A 318 -1.56 12.17 -1.67
CA THR A 318 -0.21 11.74 -1.31
C THR A 318 -0.32 11.19 0.11
N GLU A 319 -0.27 9.87 0.25
CA GLU A 319 -0.36 9.23 1.56
C GLU A 319 1.04 8.97 2.10
N ILE A 320 1.32 9.47 3.31
CA ILE A 320 2.43 8.97 4.12
C ILE A 320 1.85 7.89 5.02
N LYS A 321 2.08 6.62 4.66
CA LYS A 321 1.72 5.50 5.54
C LYS A 321 2.82 5.34 6.57
N ALA A 322 2.56 5.78 7.79
CA ALA A 322 3.43 5.47 8.92
C ALA A 322 3.13 4.05 9.42
N VAL A 323 4.15 3.22 9.50
CA VAL A 323 4.06 1.83 9.97
C VAL A 323 4.92 1.73 11.22
N ASP A 324 4.36 1.81 12.36
CA ASP A 324 4.59 1.23 13.66
C ASP A 324 3.95 2.03 14.81
N VAL A 325 2.69 1.74 15.09
CA VAL A 325 1.93 2.37 16.19
C VAL A 325 2.07 1.57 17.48
N ASN A 326 2.62 0.34 17.43
CA ASN A 326 2.72 -0.49 18.63
C ASN A 326 3.71 0.08 19.66
N ALA A 327 4.76 0.74 19.22
CA ALA A 327 5.68 1.45 20.13
C ALA A 327 4.96 2.59 20.88
N ALA A 328 4.11 3.35 20.19
CA ALA A 328 3.35 4.45 20.80
C ALA A 328 2.22 3.96 21.72
N ARG A 329 1.61 2.79 21.46
CA ARG A 329 0.62 2.16 22.35
C ARG A 329 1.24 1.67 23.67
N ASN A 330 2.47 1.18 23.62
CA ASN A 330 3.19 0.75 24.82
C ASN A 330 3.62 1.93 25.71
N MET A 331 3.97 3.06 25.13
CA MET A 331 4.29 4.29 25.88
C MET A 331 3.08 4.88 26.62
N SER A 332 1.87 4.71 26.12
CA SER A 332 0.64 5.18 26.81
C SER A 332 0.24 4.31 28.01
N ARG A 333 0.85 3.11 28.19
CA ARG A 333 0.65 2.24 29.35
C ARG A 333 1.67 2.47 30.48
N ILE A 334 2.74 3.24 30.22
CA ILE A 334 3.83 3.48 31.19
C ILE A 334 3.70 4.87 31.85
N GLY A 335 2.79 5.71 31.35
CA GLY A 335 2.52 7.04 31.90
C GLY A 335 1.11 7.12 32.46
N GLY A 336 0.84 6.41 33.52
CA GLY A 336 -0.33 6.55 34.37
C GLY A 336 0.02 7.40 35.57
#